data_dea78f095feb18edba0824654fe492a9
#
_entry.id   dea78f095feb18edba0824654fe492a9
#
_cell.length_a   1.000
_cell.length_b   1.000
_cell.length_c   1.000
_cell.angle_alpha   90.00
_cell.angle_beta   90.00
_cell.angle_gamma   90.00
#
_symmetry.space_group_name_H-M   'P 1'
#
loop_
_entity.id
_entity.type
_entity.pdbx_description
1 polymer ?
#
loop_
_entity_poly.entity_id
_entity_poly.type
_entity_poly.pdbx_seq_one_letter_code
_entity_poly.pdbx_strand_id
1 'polypeptide(L)'
;FIVITPNGRASKDNGPNSDSNSFYEFGKELRYDLIPYVDEHYATYADYGEDYDVTDARDHRAIAGLSMGGMQTTNIGLCECLDMFSYFGAFSSCPTTYTASEIALKLEGFPDYDIKYFYNLCGTEDGIAISHHTNAVEGLCDLTDKLKDGKNFMWQTRSGGHDFNIWFLGFYNFAQIAFTQ
;
A
#
# COMPACT_ATOMS: atom_id res chain seq x y z
N PHE A 1 8.83 9.59 -12.80
CA PHE A 1 9.10 8.76 -11.62
C PHE A 1 9.47 7.33 -12.03
N ILE A 2 10.10 6.60 -11.09
CA ILE A 2 10.48 5.19 -11.28
C ILE A 2 9.30 4.31 -10.86
N VAL A 3 8.97 3.28 -11.66
CA VAL A 3 7.94 2.29 -11.33
C VAL A 3 8.61 0.93 -11.18
N ILE A 4 8.38 0.30 -10.04
CA ILE A 4 8.87 -1.05 -9.73
C ILE A 4 7.66 -1.97 -9.60
N THR A 5 7.69 -3.10 -10.30
CA THR A 5 6.61 -4.09 -10.28
C THR A 5 7.13 -5.43 -9.73
N PRO A 6 7.26 -5.56 -8.40
CA PRO A 6 7.69 -6.81 -7.78
C PRO A 6 6.58 -7.88 -7.85
N ASN A 7 6.94 -9.13 -7.64
CA ASN A 7 5.95 -10.20 -7.58
C ASN A 7 5.22 -10.30 -6.22
N GLY A 8 5.61 -9.47 -5.25
CA GLY A 8 4.99 -9.40 -3.93
C GLY A 8 5.28 -10.58 -2.99
N ARG A 9 6.26 -11.42 -3.30
CA ARG A 9 6.64 -12.58 -2.47
C ARG A 9 8.06 -12.42 -1.94
N ALA A 10 8.20 -12.35 -0.63
CA ALA A 10 9.51 -12.40 0.04
C ALA A 10 10.01 -13.85 0.13
N SER A 11 10.35 -14.46 -0.99
CA SER A 11 10.82 -15.84 -1.05
C SER A 11 11.81 -16.05 -2.20
N LYS A 12 12.86 -16.84 -1.95
CA LYS A 12 13.80 -17.26 -2.99
C LYS A 12 13.17 -18.20 -4.02
N ASP A 13 12.16 -18.95 -3.62
CA ASP A 13 11.40 -19.84 -4.50
C ASP A 13 10.06 -19.21 -4.85
N ASN A 14 9.97 -18.62 -6.03
CA ASN A 14 8.77 -18.01 -6.57
C ASN A 14 7.94 -18.99 -7.41
N GLY A 15 8.23 -20.28 -7.35
CA GLY A 15 7.51 -21.32 -8.05
C GLY A 15 6.09 -21.54 -7.50
N PRO A 16 5.28 -22.37 -8.21
CA PRO A 16 3.88 -22.62 -7.81
C PRO A 16 3.74 -23.30 -6.44
N ASN A 17 4.82 -23.85 -5.91
CA ASN A 17 4.86 -24.51 -4.59
C ASN A 17 5.46 -23.60 -3.49
N SER A 18 5.71 -22.31 -3.76
CA SER A 18 6.22 -21.39 -2.77
C SER A 18 5.21 -21.19 -1.64
N ASP A 19 5.72 -21.04 -0.41
CA ASP A 19 4.88 -20.80 0.77
C ASP A 19 4.07 -19.51 0.61
N SER A 20 2.75 -19.58 0.81
CA SER A 20 1.85 -18.42 0.80
C SER A 20 2.20 -17.38 1.87
N ASN A 21 2.88 -17.78 2.95
CA ASN A 21 3.35 -16.86 3.99
C ASN A 21 4.32 -15.81 3.45
N SER A 22 5.00 -16.10 2.34
CA SER A 22 5.91 -15.14 1.68
C SER A 22 5.23 -13.83 1.26
N PHE A 23 3.92 -13.82 1.02
CA PHE A 23 3.17 -12.59 0.75
C PHE A 23 3.04 -11.70 1.99
N TYR A 24 2.97 -12.29 3.18
CA TYR A 24 2.81 -11.56 4.44
C TYR A 24 4.14 -11.06 5.00
N GLU A 25 5.26 -11.58 4.50
CA GLU A 25 6.61 -11.14 4.88
C GLU A 25 7.21 -10.09 3.93
N PHE A 26 6.44 -9.64 2.93
CA PHE A 26 6.92 -8.73 1.91
C PHE A 26 7.47 -7.39 2.46
N GLY A 27 7.02 -6.96 3.64
CA GLY A 27 7.57 -5.79 4.32
C GLY A 27 9.07 -5.90 4.64
N LYS A 28 9.56 -7.11 4.92
CA LYS A 28 10.99 -7.37 5.12
C LYS A 28 11.78 -7.21 3.82
N GLU A 29 11.27 -7.74 2.71
CA GLU A 29 11.88 -7.58 1.39
C GLU A 29 11.91 -6.10 0.97
N LEU A 30 10.82 -5.36 1.21
CA LEU A 30 10.78 -3.92 0.96
C LEU A 30 11.89 -3.19 1.72
N ARG A 31 12.04 -3.47 3.01
CA ARG A 31 12.95 -2.76 3.91
C ARG A 31 14.42 -3.11 3.70
N TYR A 32 14.73 -4.38 3.50
CA TYR A 32 16.11 -4.87 3.56
C TYR A 32 16.72 -5.18 2.19
N ASP A 33 15.87 -5.34 1.16
CA ASP A 33 16.34 -5.77 -0.15
C ASP A 33 15.91 -4.79 -1.26
N LEU A 34 14.59 -4.63 -1.51
CA LEU A 34 14.09 -3.95 -2.70
C LEU A 34 14.36 -2.45 -2.68
N ILE A 35 13.98 -1.74 -1.60
CA ILE A 35 14.16 -0.28 -1.53
C ILE A 35 15.65 0.07 -1.49
N PRO A 36 16.49 -0.54 -0.65
CA PRO A 36 17.94 -0.30 -0.68
C PRO A 36 18.57 -0.55 -2.04
N TYR A 37 18.19 -1.64 -2.72
CA TYR A 37 18.68 -1.93 -4.05
C TYR A 37 18.30 -0.84 -5.08
N VAL A 38 17.06 -0.35 -5.02
CA VAL A 38 16.59 0.70 -5.93
C VAL A 38 17.32 2.03 -5.64
N ASP A 39 17.48 2.38 -4.37
CA ASP A 39 18.15 3.62 -3.96
C ASP A 39 19.65 3.59 -4.30
N GLU A 40 20.28 2.42 -4.25
CA GLU A 40 21.69 2.25 -4.65
C GLU A 40 21.90 2.39 -6.15
N HIS A 41 20.97 1.87 -6.98
CA HIS A 41 21.19 1.68 -8.41
C HIS A 41 20.52 2.72 -9.30
N TYR A 42 19.58 3.50 -8.76
CA TYR A 42 18.81 4.49 -9.53
C TYR A 42 18.82 5.87 -8.86
N ALA A 43 18.62 6.89 -9.65
CA ALA A 43 18.53 8.27 -9.16
C ALA A 43 17.18 8.48 -8.44
N THR A 44 17.13 8.16 -7.17
CA THR A 44 16.00 8.40 -6.24
C THR A 44 16.23 9.69 -5.44
N TYR A 45 15.36 9.93 -4.46
CA TYR A 45 15.54 11.03 -3.50
C TYR A 45 16.34 10.63 -2.26
N ALA A 46 16.66 9.35 -2.13
CA ALA A 46 17.52 8.87 -1.04
C ALA A 46 18.99 9.22 -1.30
N ASP A 47 19.72 9.55 -0.23
CA ASP A 47 21.18 9.65 -0.25
C ASP A 47 21.78 8.30 0.15
N TYR A 48 22.11 7.48 -0.86
CA TYR A 48 22.65 6.14 -0.62
C TYR A 48 24.17 6.20 -0.37
N GLY A 49 24.56 6.02 0.88
CA GLY A 49 25.94 6.10 1.34
C GLY A 49 26.16 5.44 2.69
N GLU A 50 27.22 5.86 3.39
CA GLU A 50 27.62 5.27 4.68
C GLU A 50 26.54 5.46 5.77
N ASP A 51 25.83 6.59 5.72
CA ASP A 51 24.75 6.95 6.67
C ASP A 51 23.35 6.70 6.09
N TYR A 52 23.21 5.79 5.11
CA TYR A 52 21.93 5.51 4.45
C TYR A 52 20.86 5.06 5.44
N ASP A 53 19.71 5.77 5.42
CA ASP A 53 18.49 5.39 6.12
C ASP A 53 17.35 5.18 5.11
N VAL A 54 16.78 3.99 5.10
CA VAL A 54 15.67 3.63 4.22
C VAL A 54 14.43 4.52 4.39
N THR A 55 14.33 5.24 5.52
CA THR A 55 13.16 6.10 5.83
C THR A 55 13.30 7.52 5.28
N ASP A 56 14.50 8.01 4.97
CA ASP A 56 14.76 9.40 4.61
C ASP A 56 13.95 9.89 3.40
N ALA A 57 13.78 9.05 2.39
CA ALA A 57 13.07 9.41 1.17
C ALA A 57 11.59 8.98 1.17
N ARG A 58 10.98 8.68 2.34
CA ARG A 58 9.61 8.16 2.44
C ARG A 58 8.56 9.03 1.74
N ASP A 59 8.71 10.34 1.79
CA ASP A 59 7.77 11.30 1.19
C ASP A 59 7.80 11.30 -0.35
N HIS A 60 8.77 10.63 -0.92
CA HIS A 60 8.93 10.40 -2.35
C HIS A 60 8.66 8.96 -2.76
N ARG A 61 8.06 8.14 -1.88
CA ARG A 61 7.72 6.75 -2.17
C ARG A 61 6.23 6.49 -2.03
N ALA A 62 5.72 5.74 -2.98
CA ALA A 62 4.34 5.27 -3.02
C ALA A 62 4.31 3.74 -3.15
N ILE A 63 3.32 3.11 -2.56
CA ILE A 63 3.00 1.70 -2.76
C ILE A 63 1.54 1.56 -3.19
N ALA A 64 1.31 0.76 -4.22
CA ALA A 64 -0.05 0.49 -4.68
C ALA A 64 -0.17 -0.96 -5.18
N GLY A 65 -1.37 -1.53 -5.02
CA GLY A 65 -1.62 -2.89 -5.46
C GLY A 65 -3.10 -3.23 -5.61
N LEU A 66 -3.34 -4.30 -6.34
CA LEU A 66 -4.67 -4.87 -6.57
C LEU A 66 -4.83 -6.22 -5.87
N SER A 67 -6.06 -6.58 -5.48
CA SER A 67 -6.36 -7.88 -4.86
C SER A 67 -5.43 -8.14 -3.65
N MET A 68 -4.62 -9.19 -3.69
CA MET A 68 -3.60 -9.47 -2.66
C MET A 68 -2.56 -8.34 -2.54
N GLY A 69 -2.20 -7.67 -3.64
CA GLY A 69 -1.36 -6.47 -3.61
C GLY A 69 -2.04 -5.28 -2.93
N GLY A 70 -3.37 -5.18 -3.01
CA GLY A 70 -4.16 -4.21 -2.25
C GLY A 70 -4.11 -4.50 -0.74
N MET A 71 -4.20 -5.77 -0.35
CA MET A 71 -3.98 -6.22 1.02
C MET A 71 -2.55 -5.87 1.48
N GLN A 72 -1.53 -6.16 0.67
CA GLN A 72 -0.15 -5.80 1.01
C GLN A 72 0.05 -4.28 1.13
N THR A 73 -0.59 -3.49 0.26
CA THR A 73 -0.57 -2.02 0.39
C THR A 73 -1.13 -1.58 1.72
N THR A 74 -2.27 -2.15 2.14
CA THR A 74 -2.93 -1.78 3.40
C THR A 74 -2.21 -2.36 4.62
N ASN A 75 -1.99 -3.68 4.65
CA ASN A 75 -1.46 -4.34 5.83
C ASN A 75 0.04 -4.08 6.02
N ILE A 76 0.81 -4.13 4.92
CA ILE A 76 2.26 -4.01 4.96
C ILE A 76 2.69 -2.57 4.70
N GLY A 77 2.30 -2.00 3.56
CA GLY A 77 2.68 -0.63 3.22
C GLY A 77 2.27 0.38 4.28
N LEU A 78 0.97 0.43 4.58
CA LEU A 78 0.40 1.41 5.51
C LEU A 78 0.66 1.05 6.98
N CYS A 79 0.48 -0.23 7.37
CA CYS A 79 0.46 -0.61 8.79
C CYS A 79 1.78 -1.13 9.35
N GLU A 80 2.77 -1.49 8.50
CA GLU A 80 4.08 -2.00 8.93
C GLU A 80 5.26 -1.16 8.41
N CYS A 81 5.03 -0.41 7.32
CA CYS A 81 6.07 0.32 6.60
C CYS A 81 5.72 1.80 6.37
N LEU A 82 4.90 2.40 7.25
CA LEU A 82 4.53 3.82 7.16
C LEU A 82 5.76 4.74 7.25
N ASP A 83 6.83 4.28 7.85
CA ASP A 83 8.13 4.96 7.91
C ASP A 83 8.90 4.94 6.57
N MET A 84 8.48 4.13 5.59
CA MET A 84 9.13 4.03 4.27
C MET A 84 8.31 4.59 3.12
N PHE A 85 6.99 4.77 3.30
CA PHE A 85 6.05 5.24 2.29
C PHE A 85 5.14 6.33 2.85
N SER A 86 4.64 7.21 1.97
CA SER A 86 3.67 8.25 2.34
C SER A 86 2.41 8.26 1.48
N TYR A 87 2.40 7.55 0.34
CA TYR A 87 1.26 7.41 -0.57
C TYR A 87 0.88 5.95 -0.75
N PHE A 88 -0.42 5.66 -0.62
CA PHE A 88 -0.96 4.30 -0.63
C PHE A 88 -2.15 4.20 -1.56
N GLY A 89 -2.16 3.20 -2.47
CA GLY A 89 -3.25 2.93 -3.38
C GLY A 89 -3.70 1.47 -3.29
N ALA A 90 -4.87 1.19 -2.71
CA ALA A 90 -5.40 -0.16 -2.57
C ALA A 90 -6.63 -0.37 -3.46
N PHE A 91 -6.59 -1.43 -4.31
CA PHE A 91 -7.66 -1.73 -5.24
C PHE A 91 -8.15 -3.15 -5.02
N SER A 92 -9.47 -3.30 -4.78
CA SER A 92 -10.08 -4.61 -4.47
C SER A 92 -9.27 -5.39 -3.41
N SER A 93 -8.93 -4.74 -2.31
CA SER A 93 -8.03 -5.26 -1.27
C SER A 93 -8.62 -6.49 -0.58
N CYS A 94 -7.95 -7.64 -0.71
CA CYS A 94 -8.35 -8.93 -0.14
C CYS A 94 -7.18 -9.94 -0.22
N PRO A 95 -7.28 -11.14 0.41
CA PRO A 95 -8.39 -11.65 1.22
C PRO A 95 -8.30 -11.28 2.71
N THR A 96 -7.13 -11.02 3.24
CA THR A 96 -6.84 -10.87 4.68
C THR A 96 -6.53 -9.42 5.05
N THR A 97 -7.18 -8.48 4.39
CA THR A 97 -7.03 -7.06 4.71
C THR A 97 -7.50 -6.78 6.14
N TYR A 98 -6.70 -6.04 6.90
CA TYR A 98 -7.06 -5.61 8.25
C TYR A 98 -8.36 -4.81 8.25
N THR A 99 -9.14 -4.93 9.31
CA THR A 99 -10.31 -4.09 9.55
C THR A 99 -9.90 -2.66 9.89
N ALA A 100 -10.84 -1.71 9.76
CA ALA A 100 -10.60 -0.31 10.12
C ALA A 100 -10.04 -0.15 11.55
N SER A 101 -10.55 -0.93 12.51
CA SER A 101 -10.07 -0.90 13.91
C SER A 101 -8.64 -1.44 14.05
N GLU A 102 -8.29 -2.50 13.32
CA GLU A 102 -6.92 -3.03 13.33
C GLU A 102 -5.95 -2.06 12.67
N ILE A 103 -6.34 -1.43 11.55
CA ILE A 103 -5.54 -0.39 10.88
C ILE A 103 -5.30 0.78 11.84
N ALA A 104 -6.35 1.33 12.46
CA ALA A 104 -6.22 2.45 13.38
C ALA A 104 -5.26 2.13 14.52
N LEU A 105 -5.39 0.94 15.14
CA LEU A 105 -4.50 0.50 16.21
C LEU A 105 -3.03 0.40 15.76
N LYS A 106 -2.78 -0.12 14.55
CA LYS A 106 -1.41 -0.23 14.02
C LYS A 106 -0.79 1.13 13.70
N LEU A 107 -1.59 2.09 13.25
CA LEU A 107 -1.14 3.45 12.98
C LEU A 107 -0.68 4.19 14.25
N GLU A 108 -1.15 3.81 15.44
CA GLU A 108 -0.64 4.34 16.72
C GLU A 108 0.87 4.04 16.92
N GLY A 109 1.38 2.97 16.31
CA GLY A 109 2.81 2.63 16.33
C GLY A 109 3.71 3.59 15.54
N PHE A 110 3.13 4.53 14.79
CA PHE A 110 3.83 5.48 13.93
C PHE A 110 3.46 6.93 14.25
N PRO A 111 3.67 7.42 15.50
CA PRO A 111 3.19 8.74 15.92
C PRO A 111 3.79 9.89 15.09
N ASP A 112 5.03 9.74 14.64
CA ASP A 112 5.80 10.80 13.96
C ASP A 112 5.63 10.81 12.43
N TYR A 113 4.88 9.87 11.87
CA TYR A 113 4.72 9.73 10.42
C TYR A 113 3.31 10.07 9.96
N ASP A 114 3.21 11.04 9.05
CA ASP A 114 1.96 11.43 8.40
C ASP A 114 1.68 10.55 7.18
N ILE A 115 0.40 10.46 6.81
CA ILE A 115 -0.04 9.86 5.55
C ILE A 115 -0.33 11.01 4.58
N LYS A 116 0.39 11.06 3.45
CA LYS A 116 0.13 12.05 2.41
C LYS A 116 -1.17 11.76 1.69
N TYR A 117 -1.37 10.50 1.29
CA TYR A 117 -2.65 10.07 0.71
C TYR A 117 -2.86 8.55 0.80
N PHE A 118 -4.09 8.15 1.13
CA PHE A 118 -4.55 6.77 1.05
C PHE A 118 -5.80 6.68 0.17
N TYR A 119 -5.62 6.20 -1.06
CA TYR A 119 -6.66 6.04 -2.07
C TYR A 119 -7.13 4.58 -2.16
N ASN A 120 -8.46 4.39 -2.14
CA ASN A 120 -9.08 3.07 -2.14
C ASN A 120 -10.17 2.98 -3.21
N LEU A 121 -10.19 1.91 -4.00
CA LEU A 121 -11.21 1.64 -5.00
C LEU A 121 -11.58 0.16 -5.04
N CYS A 122 -12.90 -0.15 -5.10
CA CYS A 122 -13.40 -1.50 -5.30
C CYS A 122 -14.62 -1.51 -6.25
N GLY A 123 -14.81 -2.64 -6.94
CA GLY A 123 -16.00 -2.87 -7.75
C GLY A 123 -17.22 -3.19 -6.86
N THR A 124 -18.40 -2.65 -7.20
CA THR A 124 -19.66 -2.95 -6.46
C THR A 124 -20.13 -4.40 -6.64
N GLU A 125 -19.76 -5.04 -7.75
CA GLU A 125 -20.02 -6.44 -8.06
C GLU A 125 -18.81 -7.36 -7.77
N ASP A 126 -17.79 -6.85 -7.06
CA ASP A 126 -16.62 -7.61 -6.67
C ASP A 126 -16.93 -8.54 -5.48
N GLY A 127 -17.49 -9.70 -5.78
CA GLY A 127 -17.89 -10.70 -4.78
C GLY A 127 -16.71 -11.32 -4.01
N ILE A 128 -15.46 -11.04 -4.41
CA ILE A 128 -14.25 -11.52 -3.73
C ILE A 128 -13.76 -10.49 -2.71
N ALA A 129 -13.68 -9.22 -3.10
CA ALA A 129 -12.98 -8.23 -2.31
C ALA A 129 -13.88 -7.22 -1.60
N ILE A 130 -15.11 -6.96 -2.09
CA ILE A 130 -15.90 -5.82 -1.61
C ILE A 130 -16.12 -5.84 -0.09
N SER A 131 -16.41 -7.01 0.49
CA SER A 131 -16.62 -7.14 1.93
C SER A 131 -15.33 -6.88 2.72
N HIS A 132 -14.19 -7.46 2.28
CA HIS A 132 -12.90 -7.25 2.92
C HIS A 132 -12.46 -5.79 2.86
N HIS A 133 -12.56 -5.20 1.67
CA HIS A 133 -12.14 -3.81 1.45
C HIS A 133 -13.03 -2.83 2.22
N THR A 134 -14.36 -2.99 2.19
CA THR A 134 -15.28 -2.14 2.96
C THR A 134 -14.98 -2.20 4.46
N ASN A 135 -14.76 -3.40 5.02
CA ASN A 135 -14.41 -3.57 6.43
C ASN A 135 -13.07 -2.88 6.81
N ALA A 136 -12.17 -2.74 5.85
CA ALA A 136 -10.89 -2.08 6.07
C ALA A 136 -11.01 -0.54 6.12
N VAL A 137 -11.94 0.03 5.36
CA VAL A 137 -11.92 1.48 5.08
C VAL A 137 -13.13 2.24 5.61
N GLU A 138 -14.28 1.57 5.77
CA GLU A 138 -15.50 2.22 6.26
C GLU A 138 -15.35 2.61 7.73
N GLY A 139 -15.57 3.89 8.05
CA GLY A 139 -15.39 4.43 9.39
C GLY A 139 -13.94 4.63 9.84
N LEU A 140 -12.94 4.31 9.01
CA LEU A 140 -11.52 4.43 9.39
C LEU A 140 -11.14 5.85 9.80
N CYS A 141 -11.66 6.86 9.12
CA CYS A 141 -11.38 8.27 9.45
C CYS A 141 -11.94 8.73 10.81
N ASP A 142 -12.88 7.98 11.39
CA ASP A 142 -13.42 8.25 12.73
C ASP A 142 -12.56 7.59 13.82
N LEU A 143 -11.70 6.65 13.46
CA LEU A 143 -10.88 5.86 14.38
C LEU A 143 -9.44 6.36 14.49
N THR A 144 -8.98 7.23 13.57
CA THR A 144 -7.62 7.77 13.59
C THR A 144 -7.56 9.22 13.13
N ASP A 145 -6.74 10.03 13.78
CA ASP A 145 -6.50 11.41 13.37
C ASP A 145 -5.58 11.56 12.15
N LYS A 146 -4.91 10.48 11.75
CA LYS A 146 -3.98 10.49 10.61
C LYS A 146 -4.67 10.57 9.24
N LEU A 147 -5.96 10.22 9.17
CA LEU A 147 -6.74 10.20 7.94
C LEU A 147 -7.96 11.12 8.05
N LYS A 148 -8.20 11.88 6.99
CA LYS A 148 -9.36 12.79 6.88
C LYS A 148 -9.99 12.59 5.50
N ASP A 149 -11.26 12.23 5.50
CA ASP A 149 -12.02 12.01 4.26
C ASP A 149 -12.03 13.27 3.38
N GLY A 150 -11.84 13.07 2.09
CA GLY A 150 -11.75 14.15 1.08
C GLY A 150 -10.48 15.01 1.17
N LYS A 151 -9.59 14.78 2.14
CA LYS A 151 -8.31 15.48 2.26
C LYS A 151 -7.14 14.57 1.88
N ASN A 152 -6.84 13.59 2.70
CA ASN A 152 -5.75 12.62 2.46
C ASN A 152 -6.24 11.16 2.48
N PHE A 153 -7.55 10.98 2.44
CA PHE A 153 -8.20 9.68 2.34
C PHE A 153 -9.34 9.74 1.33
N MET A 154 -9.47 8.69 0.53
CA MET A 154 -10.61 8.50 -0.36
C MET A 154 -10.99 7.03 -0.45
N TRP A 155 -12.27 6.75 -0.26
CA TRP A 155 -12.89 5.47 -0.54
C TRP A 155 -13.93 5.63 -1.64
N GLN A 156 -13.78 4.86 -2.73
CA GLN A 156 -14.70 4.88 -3.86
C GLN A 156 -15.11 3.47 -4.25
N THR A 157 -16.35 3.34 -4.71
CA THR A 157 -16.82 2.15 -5.41
C THR A 157 -17.25 2.52 -6.82
N ARG A 158 -17.14 1.57 -7.76
CA ARG A 158 -17.61 1.68 -9.14
C ARG A 158 -18.26 0.38 -9.57
N SER A 159 -19.25 0.47 -10.48
CA SER A 159 -19.81 -0.73 -11.12
C SER A 159 -18.68 -1.52 -11.80
N GLY A 160 -18.57 -2.79 -11.44
CA GLY A 160 -17.54 -3.71 -11.93
C GLY A 160 -17.22 -4.79 -10.90
N GLY A 161 -16.54 -5.84 -11.37
CA GLY A 161 -16.17 -7.00 -10.59
C GLY A 161 -14.70 -6.95 -10.10
N HIS A 162 -14.18 -8.14 -9.80
CA HIS A 162 -12.77 -8.34 -9.47
C HIS A 162 -11.93 -8.43 -10.74
N ASP A 163 -11.76 -7.30 -11.43
CA ASP A 163 -11.21 -7.28 -12.77
C ASP A 163 -10.35 -6.03 -13.09
N PHE A 164 -9.67 -6.10 -14.22
CA PHE A 164 -8.76 -5.06 -14.68
C PHE A 164 -9.43 -3.72 -15.00
N ASN A 165 -10.73 -3.65 -15.27
CA ASN A 165 -11.40 -2.36 -15.53
C ASN A 165 -11.40 -1.52 -14.25
N ILE A 166 -11.67 -2.15 -13.10
CA ILE A 166 -11.60 -1.50 -11.78
C ILE A 166 -10.13 -1.15 -11.44
N TRP A 167 -9.20 -2.08 -11.65
CA TRP A 167 -7.82 -1.89 -11.24
C TRP A 167 -7.08 -0.87 -12.09
N PHE A 168 -7.31 -0.82 -13.40
CA PHE A 168 -6.74 0.23 -14.26
C PHE A 168 -7.25 1.62 -13.88
N LEU A 169 -8.54 1.74 -13.57
CA LEU A 169 -9.11 2.99 -13.06
C LEU A 169 -8.46 3.39 -11.73
N GLY A 170 -8.28 2.41 -10.82
CA GLY A 170 -7.62 2.63 -9.54
C GLY A 170 -6.19 3.16 -9.70
N PHE A 171 -5.38 2.49 -10.51
CA PHE A 171 -4.01 2.94 -10.81
C PHE A 171 -3.97 4.29 -11.50
N TYR A 172 -4.85 4.52 -12.48
CA TYR A 172 -4.92 5.80 -13.19
C TYR A 172 -5.21 6.96 -12.25
N ASN A 173 -6.22 6.81 -11.38
CA ASN A 173 -6.57 7.84 -10.41
C ASN A 173 -5.44 8.06 -9.39
N PHE A 174 -4.90 6.97 -8.85
CA PHE A 174 -3.81 7.04 -7.88
C PHE A 174 -2.55 7.69 -8.44
N ALA A 175 -2.18 7.39 -9.68
CA ALA A 175 -1.02 7.99 -10.33
C ALA A 175 -1.13 9.51 -10.53
N GLN A 176 -2.36 10.05 -10.57
CA GLN A 176 -2.58 11.50 -10.62
C GLN A 176 -2.53 12.17 -9.25
N ILE A 177 -2.66 11.41 -8.16
CA ILE A 177 -2.65 11.91 -6.78
C ILE A 177 -1.25 11.81 -6.18
N ALA A 178 -0.56 10.70 -6.44
CA ALA A 178 0.76 10.44 -5.88
C ALA A 178 1.76 11.55 -6.29
N PHE A 179 2.47 12.09 -5.29
CA PHE A 179 3.49 13.13 -5.44
C PHE A 179 2.99 14.51 -5.92
N THR A 180 1.69 14.77 -5.86
CA THR A 180 1.10 16.06 -6.25
C THR A 180 0.59 16.89 -5.06
N GLN A 181 0.69 16.35 -3.86
CA GLN A 181 0.25 16.98 -2.60
C GLN A 181 1.41 17.64 -1.87
#